data_1d397824ba9a34fd128b2e081261eafb
#
_entry.id   1d397824ba9a34fd128b2e081261eafb
#
_cell.length_a   1.000
_cell.length_b   1.000
_cell.length_c   1.000
_cell.angle_alpha   90.00
_cell.angle_beta   90.00
_cell.angle_gamma   90.00
#
_symmetry.space_group_name_H-M   'P 1'
#
loop_
_entity.id
_entity.type
_entity.pdbx_description
1 polymer ?
#
loop_
_entity_poly.entity_id
_entity_poly.type
_entity_poly.pdbx_seq_one_letter_code
_entity_poly.pdbx_strand_id
1 'polypeptide(L)'
;TVLGKAGIKVSELCFGILPMGPLQADISVKEGAKVILEGLKSGINFLDTAQAYNTYLHINEALKDYSGEVVIASKSHATEYDEMKEAGLEACREMKRDYIDIFHLHAAKEDKNVFKKRSGALACLVDLKKEGVIRAVGISTHAVEVVVQAAGVEEIDIIFPIINKVGLGIIGGTPEDMIEAIKKAHQAAKGLYAMKALGGGYLIKQIEESINYVREINEIDSTA
;
A
#
# COMPACT_ATOMS: atom_id res chain seq x y z
N THR A 1 -5.50 -2.41 14.54
CA THR A 1 -4.39 -1.47 14.67
C THR A 1 -4.73 -0.11 14.07
N VAL A 2 -3.86 0.88 14.20
CA VAL A 2 -4.04 2.24 13.68
C VAL A 2 -2.77 2.67 12.94
N LEU A 3 -2.91 3.14 11.72
CA LEU A 3 -1.78 3.57 10.90
C LEU A 3 -1.24 4.93 11.37
N GLY A 4 -0.19 4.93 12.18
CA GLY A 4 0.54 6.10 12.67
C GLY A 4 -0.35 7.31 12.99
N LYS A 5 0.13 8.52 12.69
CA LYS A 5 -0.62 9.77 12.91
C LYS A 5 -1.82 9.96 11.95
N ALA A 6 -1.94 9.18 10.89
CA ALA A 6 -3.10 9.25 9.98
C ALA A 6 -4.40 8.81 10.64
N GLY A 7 -4.32 8.04 11.73
CA GLY A 7 -5.47 7.64 12.53
C GLY A 7 -6.44 6.67 11.84
N ILE A 8 -6.03 6.06 10.73
CA ILE A 8 -6.84 5.13 9.97
C ILE A 8 -6.78 3.75 10.64
N LYS A 9 -7.94 3.23 11.04
CA LYS A 9 -8.04 1.89 11.67
C LYS A 9 -8.06 0.80 10.61
N VAL A 10 -7.15 -0.17 10.72
CA VAL A 10 -7.01 -1.28 9.79
C VAL A 10 -6.85 -2.61 10.53
N SER A 11 -7.14 -3.72 9.85
CA SER A 11 -6.77 -5.06 10.30
C SER A 11 -5.26 -5.25 10.30
N GLU A 12 -4.75 -6.16 11.15
CA GLU A 12 -3.32 -6.53 11.16
C GLU A 12 -2.86 -7.16 9.84
N LEU A 13 -3.80 -7.74 9.08
CA LEU A 13 -3.57 -8.22 7.73
C LEU A 13 -4.17 -7.23 6.72
N CYS A 14 -3.40 -6.92 5.71
CA CYS A 14 -3.82 -6.20 4.51
C CYS A 14 -3.95 -7.20 3.36
N PHE A 15 -5.04 -7.14 2.61
CA PHE A 15 -5.30 -8.03 1.50
C PHE A 15 -4.77 -7.41 0.19
N GLY A 16 -3.62 -7.92 -0.29
CA GLY A 16 -3.02 -7.50 -1.56
C GLY A 16 -3.75 -8.10 -2.76
N ILE A 17 -4.23 -7.26 -3.68
CA ILE A 17 -5.09 -7.67 -4.81
C ILE A 17 -4.30 -7.87 -6.12
N LEU A 18 -3.02 -7.50 -6.16
CA LEU A 18 -2.15 -7.73 -7.32
C LEU A 18 -2.26 -9.15 -7.93
N PRO A 19 -2.30 -10.24 -7.12
CA PRO A 19 -2.36 -11.60 -7.68
C PRO A 19 -3.58 -11.90 -8.56
N MET A 20 -4.66 -11.14 -8.42
CA MET A 20 -5.90 -11.36 -9.17
C MET A 20 -5.90 -10.74 -10.56
N GLY A 21 -5.06 -9.72 -10.77
CA GLY A 21 -5.03 -8.97 -12.02
C GLY A 21 -4.19 -9.60 -13.11
N PRO A 22 -4.19 -8.96 -14.31
CA PRO A 22 -3.53 -9.46 -15.52
C PRO A 22 -2.00 -9.54 -15.41
N LEU A 23 -1.41 -8.93 -14.38
CA LEU A 23 0.03 -9.06 -14.12
C LEU A 23 0.42 -10.42 -13.50
N GLN A 24 -0.56 -11.20 -13.01
CA GLN A 24 -0.34 -12.54 -12.41
C GLN A 24 -1.38 -13.56 -12.89
N ALA A 25 -2.40 -13.86 -12.07
CA ALA A 25 -3.32 -14.96 -12.35
C ALA A 25 -4.44 -14.60 -13.33
N ASP A 26 -4.69 -13.31 -13.58
CA ASP A 26 -5.71 -12.79 -14.50
C ASP A 26 -7.08 -13.47 -14.33
N ILE A 27 -7.52 -13.60 -13.10
CA ILE A 27 -8.83 -14.21 -12.80
C ILE A 27 -9.97 -13.23 -13.12
N SER A 28 -11.14 -13.79 -13.42
CA SER A 28 -12.30 -12.94 -13.73
C SER A 28 -12.69 -12.04 -12.56
N VAL A 29 -13.28 -10.88 -12.89
CA VAL A 29 -13.77 -9.91 -11.87
C VAL A 29 -14.68 -10.60 -10.85
N LYS A 30 -15.56 -11.51 -11.29
CA LYS A 30 -16.48 -12.23 -10.40
C LYS A 30 -15.78 -13.21 -9.45
N GLU A 31 -14.74 -13.90 -9.93
CA GLU A 31 -13.96 -14.82 -9.11
C GLU A 31 -13.13 -14.07 -8.09
N GLY A 32 -12.42 -13.03 -8.53
CA GLY A 32 -11.63 -12.18 -7.63
C GLY A 32 -12.49 -11.49 -6.58
N ALA A 33 -13.69 -11.01 -6.96
CA ALA A 33 -14.64 -10.42 -6.02
C ALA A 33 -15.06 -11.40 -4.91
N LYS A 34 -15.29 -12.67 -5.24
CA LYS A 34 -15.60 -13.70 -4.22
C LYS A 34 -14.45 -13.87 -3.23
N VAL A 35 -13.21 -13.90 -3.72
CA VAL A 35 -12.03 -14.07 -2.85
C VAL A 35 -11.85 -12.84 -1.94
N ILE A 36 -12.02 -11.62 -2.48
CA ILE A 36 -12.00 -10.38 -1.68
C ILE A 36 -13.09 -10.42 -0.61
N LEU A 37 -14.32 -10.79 -0.99
CA LEU A 37 -15.46 -10.86 -0.08
C LEU A 37 -15.22 -11.85 1.08
N GLU A 38 -14.61 -13.01 0.81
CA GLU A 38 -14.23 -13.96 1.87
C GLU A 38 -13.17 -13.39 2.81
N GLY A 39 -12.19 -12.64 2.28
CA GLY A 39 -11.22 -11.90 3.10
C GLY A 39 -11.90 -10.90 4.03
N LEU A 40 -12.82 -10.09 3.47
CA LEU A 40 -13.60 -9.11 4.25
C LEU A 40 -14.46 -9.77 5.33
N LYS A 41 -15.15 -10.89 5.01
CA LYS A 41 -15.96 -11.67 5.97
C LYS A 41 -15.11 -12.30 7.07
N SER A 42 -13.84 -12.57 6.79
CA SER A 42 -12.86 -13.11 7.75
C SER A 42 -12.29 -12.04 8.69
N GLY A 43 -12.73 -10.78 8.56
CA GLY A 43 -12.32 -9.68 9.43
C GLY A 43 -11.17 -8.83 8.89
N ILE A 44 -10.69 -9.08 7.67
CA ILE A 44 -9.77 -8.18 6.99
C ILE A 44 -10.57 -6.98 6.48
N ASN A 45 -10.24 -5.77 6.93
CA ASN A 45 -10.88 -4.55 6.43
C ASN A 45 -9.95 -3.68 5.58
N PHE A 46 -8.74 -4.13 5.28
CA PHE A 46 -7.71 -3.38 4.58
C PHE A 46 -7.36 -4.05 3.26
N LEU A 47 -7.60 -3.35 2.14
CA LEU A 47 -7.33 -3.80 0.79
C LEU A 47 -6.22 -2.95 0.15
N ASP A 48 -5.24 -3.59 -0.49
CA ASP A 48 -4.16 -2.91 -1.23
C ASP A 48 -4.22 -3.23 -2.73
N THR A 49 -4.30 -2.19 -3.55
CA THR A 49 -4.30 -2.27 -5.01
C THR A 49 -3.38 -1.22 -5.63
N ALA A 50 -3.40 -1.08 -6.95
CA ALA A 50 -2.74 0.00 -7.70
C ALA A 50 -3.41 0.18 -9.06
N GLN A 51 -3.27 1.37 -9.62
CA GLN A 51 -3.72 1.68 -10.98
C GLN A 51 -3.21 0.65 -12.00
N ALA A 52 -1.91 0.35 -11.96
CA ALA A 52 -1.27 -0.59 -12.87
C ALA A 52 -1.71 -2.06 -12.71
N TYR A 53 -2.43 -2.40 -11.64
CA TYR A 53 -2.87 -3.79 -11.40
C TYR A 53 -4.14 -4.15 -12.16
N ASN A 54 -4.91 -3.14 -12.64
CA ASN A 54 -6.20 -3.33 -13.30
C ASN A 54 -7.21 -4.16 -12.47
N THR A 55 -7.26 -3.91 -11.17
CA THR A 55 -8.08 -4.68 -10.22
C THR A 55 -9.16 -3.87 -9.51
N TYR A 56 -9.37 -2.61 -9.89
CA TYR A 56 -10.41 -1.76 -9.31
C TYR A 56 -11.82 -2.35 -9.46
N LEU A 57 -12.12 -2.95 -10.60
CA LEU A 57 -13.41 -3.60 -10.84
C LEU A 57 -13.64 -4.83 -9.95
N HIS A 58 -12.59 -5.55 -9.55
CA HIS A 58 -12.69 -6.67 -8.61
C HIS A 58 -13.15 -6.18 -7.24
N ILE A 59 -12.58 -5.05 -6.78
CA ILE A 59 -12.98 -4.40 -5.52
C ILE A 59 -14.41 -3.89 -5.61
N ASN A 60 -14.74 -3.14 -6.68
CA ASN A 60 -16.09 -2.64 -6.89
C ASN A 60 -17.14 -3.76 -6.84
N GLU A 61 -16.88 -4.89 -7.52
CA GLU A 61 -17.81 -6.01 -7.55
C GLU A 61 -17.96 -6.64 -6.15
N ALA A 62 -16.86 -6.83 -5.40
CA ALA A 62 -16.90 -7.38 -4.05
C ALA A 62 -17.69 -6.51 -3.07
N LEU A 63 -17.55 -5.18 -3.20
CA LEU A 63 -18.21 -4.23 -2.28
C LEU A 63 -19.71 -4.10 -2.51
N LYS A 64 -20.27 -4.63 -3.60
CA LYS A 64 -21.73 -4.68 -3.78
C LYS A 64 -22.42 -5.57 -2.74
N ASP A 65 -21.74 -6.60 -2.27
CA ASP A 65 -22.25 -7.60 -1.34
C ASP A 65 -21.66 -7.45 0.08
N TYR A 66 -21.03 -6.29 0.37
CA TYR A 66 -20.40 -6.02 1.66
C TYR A 66 -20.74 -4.63 2.19
N SER A 67 -21.31 -4.56 3.39
CA SER A 67 -21.75 -3.31 4.04
C SER A 67 -20.83 -2.85 5.19
N GLY A 68 -19.75 -3.58 5.49
CA GLY A 68 -18.80 -3.22 6.54
C GLY A 68 -17.84 -2.09 6.10
N GLU A 69 -17.12 -1.55 7.06
CA GLU A 69 -16.08 -0.56 6.78
C GLU A 69 -14.90 -1.23 6.06
N VAL A 70 -14.42 -0.61 4.97
CA VAL A 70 -13.28 -1.07 4.20
C VAL A 70 -12.34 0.10 3.96
N VAL A 71 -11.08 -0.09 4.30
CA VAL A 71 -9.97 0.82 4.00
C VAL A 71 -9.31 0.36 2.71
N ILE A 72 -9.15 1.26 1.75
CA ILE A 72 -8.53 0.98 0.45
C ILE A 72 -7.29 1.82 0.27
N ALA A 73 -6.16 1.14 0.02
CA ALA A 73 -4.94 1.77 -0.46
C ALA A 73 -4.80 1.54 -1.97
N SER A 74 -4.52 2.62 -2.70
CA SER A 74 -4.14 2.56 -4.11
C SER A 74 -2.85 3.32 -4.37
N LYS A 75 -2.33 3.24 -5.59
CA LYS A 75 -1.06 3.83 -5.98
C LYS A 75 -0.95 4.04 -7.48
N SER A 76 -0.19 5.04 -7.89
CA SER A 76 0.09 5.32 -9.30
C SER A 76 1.58 5.58 -9.54
N HIS A 77 2.04 5.27 -10.74
CA HIS A 77 3.37 5.61 -11.24
C HIS A 77 3.46 7.05 -11.79
N ALA A 78 2.37 7.79 -11.81
CA ALA A 78 2.33 9.17 -12.29
C ALA A 78 3.44 10.04 -11.68
N THR A 79 4.10 10.86 -12.50
CA THR A 79 5.17 11.76 -12.09
C THR A 79 4.69 13.20 -12.00
N GLU A 80 3.76 13.56 -12.87
CA GLU A 80 3.23 14.91 -13.00
C GLU A 80 1.93 15.10 -12.23
N TYR A 81 1.59 16.35 -11.96
CA TYR A 81 0.41 16.73 -11.19
C TYR A 81 -0.89 16.23 -11.81
N ASP A 82 -1.11 16.52 -13.10
CA ASP A 82 -2.37 16.20 -13.77
C ASP A 82 -2.56 14.69 -13.97
N GLU A 83 -1.47 13.96 -14.24
CA GLU A 83 -1.49 12.50 -14.32
C GLU A 83 -1.87 11.86 -12.98
N MET A 84 -1.32 12.38 -11.87
CA MET A 84 -1.64 11.88 -10.53
C MET A 84 -3.08 12.22 -10.14
N LYS A 85 -3.57 13.40 -10.54
CA LYS A 85 -4.96 13.81 -10.31
C LYS A 85 -5.92 12.86 -11.00
N GLU A 86 -5.68 12.57 -12.28
CA GLU A 86 -6.52 11.63 -13.02
C GLU A 86 -6.47 10.21 -12.41
N ALA A 87 -5.29 9.74 -11.99
CA ALA A 87 -5.15 8.44 -11.32
C ALA A 87 -5.97 8.34 -10.01
N GLY A 88 -6.00 9.39 -9.21
CA GLY A 88 -6.81 9.44 -7.99
C GLY A 88 -8.31 9.44 -8.28
N LEU A 89 -8.75 10.24 -9.25
CA LEU A 89 -10.15 10.32 -9.66
C LEU A 89 -10.61 9.02 -10.36
N GLU A 90 -9.77 8.41 -11.18
CA GLU A 90 -10.02 7.10 -11.78
C GLU A 90 -10.27 6.02 -10.72
N ALA A 91 -9.44 5.98 -9.70
CA ALA A 91 -9.59 5.04 -8.59
C ALA A 91 -10.96 5.19 -7.90
N CYS A 92 -11.38 6.43 -7.59
CA CYS A 92 -12.70 6.71 -7.03
C CYS A 92 -13.82 6.26 -7.97
N ARG A 93 -13.74 6.63 -9.25
CA ARG A 93 -14.74 6.36 -10.26
C ARG A 93 -14.94 4.86 -10.51
N GLU A 94 -13.85 4.12 -10.67
CA GLU A 94 -13.93 2.69 -11.00
C GLU A 94 -14.32 1.82 -9.81
N MET A 95 -13.86 2.17 -8.60
CA MET A 95 -14.26 1.48 -7.38
C MET A 95 -15.60 1.98 -6.82
N LYS A 96 -16.22 3.00 -7.43
CA LYS A 96 -17.47 3.65 -6.98
C LYS A 96 -17.37 4.11 -5.53
N ARG A 97 -16.28 4.79 -5.21
CA ARG A 97 -16.02 5.36 -3.89
C ARG A 97 -16.03 6.88 -3.97
N ASP A 98 -16.51 7.54 -2.92
CA ASP A 98 -16.42 8.98 -2.79
C ASP A 98 -14.99 9.45 -2.52
N TYR A 99 -14.18 8.59 -1.91
CA TYR A 99 -12.77 8.82 -1.62
C TYR A 99 -11.97 7.49 -1.56
N ILE A 100 -10.66 7.60 -1.65
CA ILE A 100 -9.70 6.52 -1.38
C ILE A 100 -9.00 6.81 -0.05
N ASP A 101 -8.86 5.82 0.81
CA ASP A 101 -8.30 6.04 2.15
C ASP A 101 -6.81 6.39 2.09
N ILE A 102 -6.02 5.68 1.29
CA ILE A 102 -4.58 5.90 1.17
C ILE A 102 -4.21 5.91 -0.31
N PHE A 103 -3.51 6.97 -0.75
CA PHE A 103 -2.99 6.97 -2.12
C PHE A 103 -1.47 7.18 -2.12
N HIS A 104 -0.75 6.24 -2.75
CA HIS A 104 0.71 6.24 -2.74
C HIS A 104 1.34 6.73 -4.04
N LEU A 105 2.48 7.39 -3.90
CA LEU A 105 3.50 7.35 -4.95
C LEU A 105 3.98 5.91 -5.10
N HIS A 106 3.73 5.27 -6.25
CA HIS A 106 4.17 3.90 -6.54
C HIS A 106 5.64 3.94 -6.97
N ALA A 107 6.55 3.77 -6.03
CA ALA A 107 7.99 4.03 -6.18
C ALA A 107 8.86 2.79 -5.92
N ALA A 108 8.41 1.61 -6.42
CA ALA A 108 9.04 0.33 -6.10
C ALA A 108 10.55 0.28 -6.40
N LYS A 109 11.00 0.92 -7.49
CA LYS A 109 12.41 0.90 -7.94
C LYS A 109 13.05 2.29 -8.01
N GLU A 110 12.44 3.27 -7.37
CA GLU A 110 12.98 4.64 -7.33
C GLU A 110 14.15 4.78 -6.36
N ASP A 111 14.96 5.80 -6.60
CA ASP A 111 16.09 6.20 -5.76
C ASP A 111 15.71 7.37 -4.82
N LYS A 112 16.66 7.82 -4.02
CA LYS A 112 16.52 8.97 -3.13
C LYS A 112 16.03 10.27 -3.78
N ASN A 113 16.08 10.41 -5.09
CA ASN A 113 15.60 11.61 -5.79
C ASN A 113 14.10 11.56 -6.11
N VAL A 114 13.38 10.52 -5.68
CA VAL A 114 11.96 10.29 -5.98
C VAL A 114 11.10 11.51 -5.67
N PHE A 115 11.27 12.12 -4.50
CA PHE A 115 10.47 13.29 -4.10
C PHE A 115 10.74 14.53 -4.95
N LYS A 116 11.98 14.68 -5.45
CA LYS A 116 12.33 15.74 -6.41
C LYS A 116 11.78 15.44 -7.80
N LYS A 117 11.98 14.22 -8.29
CA LYS A 117 11.52 13.77 -9.61
C LYS A 117 10.01 13.80 -9.74
N ARG A 118 9.29 13.51 -8.64
CA ARG A 118 7.84 13.38 -8.59
C ARG A 118 7.18 14.45 -7.71
N SER A 119 7.80 15.63 -7.64
CA SER A 119 7.28 16.74 -6.81
C SER A 119 5.89 17.21 -7.26
N GLY A 120 5.59 17.17 -8.57
CA GLY A 120 4.27 17.48 -9.09
C GLY A 120 3.21 16.47 -8.63
N ALA A 121 3.52 15.17 -8.71
CA ALA A 121 2.65 14.12 -8.23
C ALA A 121 2.43 14.19 -6.71
N LEU A 122 3.47 14.49 -5.92
CA LEU A 122 3.34 14.68 -4.47
C LEU A 122 2.46 15.89 -4.13
N ALA A 123 2.67 17.02 -4.79
CA ALA A 123 1.83 18.20 -4.62
C ALA A 123 0.35 17.91 -4.91
N CYS A 124 0.08 17.15 -5.98
CA CYS A 124 -1.27 16.71 -6.31
C CYS A 124 -1.89 15.86 -5.19
N LEU A 125 -1.17 14.89 -4.63
CA LEU A 125 -1.68 14.06 -3.53
C LEU A 125 -2.01 14.89 -2.29
N VAL A 126 -1.20 15.91 -1.99
CA VAL A 126 -1.48 16.86 -0.89
C VAL A 126 -2.78 17.61 -1.16
N ASP A 127 -3.01 18.06 -2.38
CA ASP A 127 -4.24 18.79 -2.73
C ASP A 127 -5.46 17.87 -2.75
N LEU A 128 -5.36 16.65 -3.30
CA LEU A 128 -6.41 15.63 -3.23
C LEU A 128 -6.79 15.29 -1.78
N LYS A 129 -5.82 15.31 -0.86
CA LYS A 129 -6.08 15.11 0.57
C LYS A 129 -6.86 16.30 1.15
N LYS A 130 -6.50 17.53 0.81
CA LYS A 130 -7.26 18.74 1.24
C LYS A 130 -8.68 18.75 0.67
N GLU A 131 -8.85 18.29 -0.56
CA GLU A 131 -10.14 18.19 -1.25
C GLU A 131 -11.01 17.02 -0.71
N GLY A 132 -10.45 16.14 0.11
CA GLY A 132 -11.14 14.96 0.65
C GLY A 132 -11.28 13.78 -0.32
N VAL A 133 -10.61 13.84 -1.49
CA VAL A 133 -10.57 12.74 -2.47
C VAL A 133 -9.72 11.59 -1.95
N ILE A 134 -8.70 11.89 -1.14
CA ILE A 134 -7.95 10.89 -0.39
C ILE A 134 -7.85 11.28 1.08
N ARG A 135 -7.65 10.32 1.99
CA ARG A 135 -7.50 10.59 3.43
C ARG A 135 -6.04 10.69 3.87
N ALA A 136 -5.15 9.93 3.23
CA ALA A 136 -3.73 9.93 3.57
C ALA A 136 -2.86 9.82 2.31
N VAL A 137 -1.73 10.54 2.34
CA VAL A 137 -0.70 10.49 1.31
C VAL A 137 0.34 9.44 1.68
N GLY A 138 0.70 8.58 0.75
CA GLY A 138 1.70 7.54 1.01
C GLY A 138 2.77 7.41 -0.05
N ILE A 139 3.75 6.56 0.27
CA ILE A 139 4.75 6.06 -0.68
C ILE A 139 4.94 4.56 -0.51
N SER A 140 4.98 3.81 -1.62
CA SER A 140 5.32 2.39 -1.63
C SER A 140 6.69 2.20 -2.29
N THR A 141 7.60 1.50 -1.62
CA THR A 141 8.99 1.38 -2.10
C THR A 141 9.67 0.08 -1.68
N HIS A 142 10.65 -0.33 -2.49
CA HIS A 142 11.57 -1.42 -2.17
C HIS A 142 12.94 -0.91 -1.66
N ALA A 143 13.22 0.39 -1.80
CA ALA A 143 14.52 0.96 -1.51
C ALA A 143 14.62 1.46 -0.06
N VAL A 144 15.64 0.99 0.67
CA VAL A 144 15.92 1.40 2.05
C VAL A 144 16.09 2.92 2.15
N GLU A 145 16.86 3.53 1.24
CA GLU A 145 17.12 4.98 1.25
C GLU A 145 15.85 5.82 1.05
N VAL A 146 14.86 5.29 0.30
CA VAL A 146 13.58 5.98 0.09
C VAL A 146 12.73 5.94 1.36
N VAL A 147 12.73 4.83 2.11
CA VAL A 147 12.05 4.75 3.41
C VAL A 147 12.66 5.74 4.39
N VAL A 148 14.00 5.81 4.46
CA VAL A 148 14.72 6.77 5.33
C VAL A 148 14.34 8.22 4.98
N GLN A 149 14.28 8.56 3.70
CA GLN A 149 13.88 9.92 3.28
C GLN A 149 12.42 10.22 3.57
N ALA A 150 11.52 9.28 3.26
CA ALA A 150 10.08 9.43 3.47
C ALA A 150 9.74 9.70 4.94
N ALA A 151 10.55 9.19 5.88
CA ALA A 151 10.41 9.52 7.30
C ALA A 151 10.50 11.02 7.59
N GLY A 152 11.32 11.76 6.82
CA GLY A 152 11.51 13.21 6.98
C GLY A 152 10.61 14.08 6.09
N VAL A 153 9.82 13.50 5.19
CA VAL A 153 8.90 14.25 4.32
C VAL A 153 7.58 14.46 5.05
N GLU A 154 7.24 15.72 5.34
CA GLU A 154 6.07 16.08 6.16
C GLU A 154 4.76 15.62 5.51
N GLU A 155 4.65 15.75 4.20
CA GLU A 155 3.49 15.43 3.38
C GLU A 155 3.15 13.93 3.36
N ILE A 156 4.12 13.06 3.63
CA ILE A 156 3.90 11.61 3.69
C ILE A 156 3.31 11.23 5.05
N ASP A 157 2.16 10.61 5.03
CA ASP A 157 1.49 10.03 6.21
C ASP A 157 1.84 8.55 6.39
N ILE A 158 1.89 7.81 5.27
CA ILE A 158 1.98 6.34 5.24
C ILE A 158 3.19 5.90 4.39
N ILE A 159 3.95 4.94 4.89
CA ILE A 159 5.02 4.29 4.13
C ILE A 159 4.71 2.80 4.01
N PHE A 160 4.84 2.27 2.79
CA PHE A 160 4.61 0.87 2.45
C PHE A 160 5.92 0.24 1.97
N PRO A 161 6.81 -0.17 2.89
CA PRO A 161 8.09 -0.77 2.56
C PRO A 161 7.96 -2.26 2.24
N ILE A 162 8.91 -2.78 1.46
CA ILE A 162 9.11 -4.22 1.33
C ILE A 162 9.87 -4.75 2.54
N ILE A 163 9.39 -5.86 3.12
CA ILE A 163 10.15 -6.61 4.11
C ILE A 163 9.73 -8.09 4.13
N ASN A 164 10.68 -8.97 4.15
CA ASN A 164 10.50 -10.41 4.36
C ASN A 164 11.78 -11.02 4.95
N LYS A 165 11.65 -12.19 5.55
CA LYS A 165 12.73 -12.84 6.31
C LYS A 165 14.01 -13.18 5.52
N VAL A 166 13.95 -13.17 4.18
CA VAL A 166 15.10 -13.47 3.32
C VAL A 166 15.62 -12.25 2.55
N GLY A 167 15.01 -11.06 2.76
CA GLY A 167 15.41 -9.82 2.09
C GLY A 167 15.10 -9.78 0.59
N LEU A 168 14.26 -10.68 0.10
CA LEU A 168 13.97 -10.76 -1.33
C LEU A 168 13.30 -9.48 -1.83
N GLY A 169 13.94 -8.82 -2.79
CA GLY A 169 13.44 -7.61 -3.45
C GLY A 169 13.77 -6.30 -2.72
N ILE A 170 14.48 -6.33 -1.60
CA ILE A 170 15.02 -5.13 -0.95
C ILE A 170 16.11 -4.52 -1.84
N ILE A 171 16.08 -3.22 -2.02
CA ILE A 171 17.02 -2.45 -2.82
C ILE A 171 17.86 -1.55 -1.92
N GLY A 172 19.18 -1.62 -2.09
CA GLY A 172 20.13 -0.74 -1.41
C GLY A 172 20.36 -1.05 0.07
N GLY A 173 20.13 -2.31 0.49
CA GLY A 173 20.43 -2.76 1.85
C GLY A 173 19.98 -4.19 2.13
N THR A 174 20.10 -4.58 3.38
CA THR A 174 19.69 -5.88 3.95
C THR A 174 18.32 -5.78 4.63
N PRO A 175 17.72 -6.89 5.10
CA PRO A 175 16.54 -6.83 5.96
C PRO A 175 16.75 -5.97 7.21
N GLU A 176 17.93 -6.05 7.82
CA GLU A 176 18.29 -5.27 9.01
C GLU A 176 18.33 -3.77 8.72
N ASP A 177 18.90 -3.37 7.56
CA ASP A 177 18.88 -1.97 7.11
C ASP A 177 17.46 -1.45 6.88
N MET A 178 16.59 -2.29 6.30
CA MET A 178 15.18 -1.95 6.11
C MET A 178 14.45 -1.81 7.45
N ILE A 179 14.71 -2.69 8.42
CA ILE A 179 14.13 -2.60 9.77
C ILE A 179 14.56 -1.30 10.44
N GLU A 180 15.83 -0.91 10.35
CA GLU A 180 16.30 0.37 10.90
C GLU A 180 15.64 1.58 10.21
N ALA A 181 15.40 1.52 8.90
CA ALA A 181 14.65 2.54 8.18
C ALA A 181 13.17 2.61 8.63
N ILE A 182 12.53 1.46 8.85
CA ILE A 182 11.17 1.32 9.39
C ILE A 182 11.08 1.94 10.80
N LYS A 183 12.05 1.67 11.68
CA LYS A 183 12.11 2.27 13.02
C LYS A 183 12.18 3.79 12.98
N LYS A 184 13.01 4.35 12.07
CA LYS A 184 13.07 5.82 11.87
C LYS A 184 11.74 6.40 11.40
N ALA A 185 11.06 5.71 10.49
CA ALA A 185 9.76 6.14 10.00
C ALA A 185 8.70 6.09 11.11
N HIS A 186 8.70 5.05 11.94
CA HIS A 186 7.83 4.93 13.10
C HIS A 186 8.08 6.05 14.12
N GLN A 187 9.34 6.36 14.43
CA GLN A 187 9.71 7.49 15.31
C GLN A 187 9.23 8.85 14.79
N ALA A 188 9.11 8.98 13.46
CA ALA A 188 8.51 10.14 12.80
C ALA A 188 6.96 10.08 12.74
N ALA A 189 6.34 9.14 13.47
CA ALA A 189 4.90 8.92 13.53
C ALA A 189 4.23 8.62 12.17
N LYS A 190 4.97 8.04 11.22
CA LYS A 190 4.40 7.55 9.96
C LYS A 190 3.64 6.25 10.21
N GLY A 191 2.51 6.06 9.52
CA GLY A 191 1.84 4.76 9.48
C GLY A 191 2.62 3.79 8.59
N LEU A 192 2.74 2.55 9.02
CA LEU A 192 3.59 1.56 8.37
C LEU A 192 2.82 0.25 8.13
N TYR A 193 2.70 -0.14 6.88
CA TYR A 193 2.27 -1.51 6.57
C TYR A 193 3.24 -2.13 5.57
N ALA A 194 3.53 -3.43 5.73
CA ALA A 194 4.62 -4.08 5.01
C ALA A 194 4.12 -4.86 3.79
N MET A 195 4.87 -4.81 2.69
CA MET A 195 4.56 -5.62 1.52
C MET A 195 5.47 -6.84 1.40
N LYS A 196 4.92 -7.86 0.74
CA LYS A 196 5.66 -9.06 0.30
C LYS A 196 6.26 -9.86 1.45
N ALA A 197 5.55 -10.00 2.56
CA ALA A 197 5.93 -10.89 3.65
C ALA A 197 6.23 -12.32 3.16
N LEU A 198 5.50 -12.79 2.14
CA LEU A 198 5.70 -14.08 1.47
C LEU A 198 6.70 -14.02 0.29
N GLY A 199 7.52 -12.97 0.20
CA GLY A 199 8.54 -12.83 -0.85
C GLY A 199 7.98 -12.84 -2.28
N GLY A 200 6.74 -12.32 -2.49
CA GLY A 200 6.09 -12.38 -3.80
C GLY A 200 5.69 -13.79 -4.23
N GLY A 201 5.44 -14.69 -3.28
CA GLY A 201 5.05 -16.09 -3.53
C GLY A 201 6.18 -17.11 -3.36
N TYR A 202 7.43 -16.68 -3.24
CA TYR A 202 8.57 -17.60 -3.07
C TYR A 202 8.59 -18.29 -1.69
N LEU A 203 7.91 -17.71 -0.68
CA LEU A 203 7.89 -18.22 0.69
C LEU A 203 6.57 -18.92 1.07
N ILE A 204 5.72 -19.26 0.12
CA ILE A 204 4.42 -19.92 0.36
C ILE A 204 4.50 -21.26 1.08
N LYS A 205 5.67 -21.93 1.08
CA LYS A 205 5.89 -23.15 1.87
C LYS A 205 6.20 -22.88 3.34
N GLN A 206 6.35 -21.63 3.73
CA GLN A 206 6.76 -21.16 5.05
C GLN A 206 5.88 -19.97 5.48
N ILE A 207 4.56 -20.06 5.22
CA ILE A 207 3.60 -18.94 5.42
C ILE A 207 3.65 -18.43 6.86
N GLU A 208 3.47 -19.32 7.83
CA GLU A 208 3.40 -18.96 9.25
C GLU A 208 4.70 -18.26 9.71
N GLU A 209 5.85 -18.84 9.43
CA GLU A 209 7.15 -18.27 9.79
C GLU A 209 7.39 -16.93 9.12
N SER A 210 7.00 -16.80 7.83
CA SER A 210 7.21 -15.57 7.07
C SER A 210 6.32 -14.42 7.54
N ILE A 211 5.08 -14.70 7.87
CA ILE A 211 4.15 -13.69 8.41
C ILE A 211 4.56 -13.31 9.84
N ASN A 212 4.91 -14.29 10.68
CA ASN A 212 5.35 -14.02 12.06
C ASN A 212 6.61 -13.15 12.07
N TYR A 213 7.58 -13.41 11.19
CA TYR A 213 8.77 -12.55 11.05
C TYR A 213 8.41 -11.07 10.88
N VAL A 214 7.43 -10.75 10.04
CA VAL A 214 7.03 -9.34 9.83
C VAL A 214 6.22 -8.82 11.02
N ARG A 215 5.35 -9.65 11.61
CA ARG A 215 4.55 -9.28 12.79
C ARG A 215 5.38 -9.05 14.06
N GLU A 216 6.57 -9.63 14.16
CA GLU A 216 7.51 -9.39 15.25
C GLU A 216 8.23 -8.04 15.14
N ILE A 217 8.11 -7.33 14.01
CA ILE A 217 8.60 -5.96 13.86
C ILE A 217 7.53 -5.02 14.44
N ASN A 218 7.71 -4.60 15.68
CA ASN A 218 6.72 -3.85 16.46
C ASN A 218 6.31 -2.50 15.83
N GLU A 219 7.12 -1.98 14.94
CA GLU A 219 6.90 -0.71 14.24
C GLU A 219 5.97 -0.84 13.02
N ILE A 220 5.61 -2.08 12.61
CA ILE A 220 4.71 -2.32 11.48
C ILE A 220 3.28 -2.48 12.00
N ASP A 221 2.39 -1.63 11.49
CA ASP A 221 0.98 -1.61 11.87
C ASP A 221 0.16 -2.72 11.18
N SER A 222 0.51 -3.09 9.92
CA SER A 222 -0.21 -4.11 9.15
C SER A 222 0.69 -4.80 8.11
N THR A 223 0.31 -6.00 7.66
CA THR A 223 1.11 -6.84 6.75
C THR A 223 0.30 -7.28 5.54
N ALA A 224 0.83 -7.05 4.29
CA ALA A 224 0.26 -7.43 2.99
C ALA A 224 1.06 -8.56 2.31
#